data_2f89495a665b588ba92780fd427a0e5d
#
_entry.id   2f89495a665b588ba92780fd427a0e5d
#
_cell.length_a   1.000
_cell.length_b   1.000
_cell.length_c   1.000
_cell.angle_alpha   90.00
_cell.angle_beta   90.00
_cell.angle_gamma   90.00
#
_symmetry.space_group_name_H-M   'P 1'
#
loop_
_entity.id
_entity.type
_entity.pdbx_description
1 polymer ?
#
loop_
_entity_poly.entity_id
_entity_poly.type
_entity_poly.pdbx_seq_one_letter_code
_entity_poly.pdbx_strand_id
1 'polypeptide(L)'
;AFHEGNASMKPLLGGKGAHLAEMTSIGLPIPSGFTITTEACREYLASHVLSDALWAEIRSAMDQLEQREQKRFGDPDNPLLVSVRSGAVTSMPGMMDTILNLGLNDRTVEGLARLTGNERFAYDCYRRFIQMFGDVVLHIPHALFEKHLETVKREEGAASDRELSAAGLKRVAAASLKTVKE
;
A
#
# COMPACT_ATOMS: atom_id res chain seq x y z
N ALA A 1 -17.90 -0.64 2.27
CA ALA A 1 -17.01 -1.69 2.81
C ALA A 1 -17.24 -3.03 2.10
N PHE A 2 -16.36 -4.04 2.30
CA PHE A 2 -16.49 -5.34 1.59
C PHE A 2 -17.79 -6.08 1.91
N HIS A 3 -18.33 -5.96 3.11
CA HIS A 3 -19.59 -6.60 3.52
C HIS A 3 -20.86 -6.06 2.84
N GLU A 4 -20.75 -4.96 2.11
CA GLU A 4 -21.87 -4.32 1.38
C GLU A 4 -22.02 -4.85 -0.05
N GLY A 5 -21.08 -5.67 -0.52
CA GLY A 5 -21.05 -6.18 -1.88
C GLY A 5 -21.10 -7.70 -1.99
N ASN A 6 -21.10 -8.20 -3.22
CA ASN A 6 -21.06 -9.62 -3.55
C ASN A 6 -20.45 -9.85 -4.94
N ALA A 7 -20.31 -11.13 -5.34
CA ALA A 7 -19.67 -11.54 -6.60
C ALA A 7 -20.39 -11.00 -7.86
N SER A 8 -21.69 -10.72 -7.81
CA SER A 8 -22.46 -10.23 -8.96
C SER A 8 -22.17 -8.76 -9.27
N MET A 9 -21.58 -8.01 -8.34
CA MET A 9 -21.31 -6.58 -8.44
C MET A 9 -19.99 -6.24 -9.15
N LYS A 10 -19.44 -7.14 -9.96
CA LYS A 10 -18.20 -6.91 -10.72
C LYS A 10 -18.19 -5.61 -11.55
N PRO A 11 -19.28 -5.23 -12.23
CA PRO A 11 -19.31 -3.98 -12.98
C PRO A 11 -19.04 -2.74 -12.11
N LEU A 12 -19.47 -2.77 -10.85
CA LEU A 12 -19.34 -1.69 -9.89
C LEU A 12 -18.06 -1.77 -9.06
N LEU A 13 -17.70 -2.97 -8.58
CA LEU A 13 -16.60 -3.17 -7.64
C LEU A 13 -15.28 -3.57 -8.30
N GLY A 14 -15.29 -3.85 -9.59
CA GLY A 14 -14.21 -4.52 -10.28
C GLY A 14 -14.08 -6.00 -9.85
N GLY A 15 -13.26 -6.76 -10.54
CA GLY A 15 -13.10 -8.19 -10.24
C GLY A 15 -12.57 -8.46 -8.83
N LYS A 16 -11.53 -7.75 -8.40
CA LYS A 16 -10.94 -7.92 -7.06
C LYS A 16 -11.88 -7.49 -5.94
N GLY A 17 -12.55 -6.34 -6.10
CA GLY A 17 -13.51 -5.83 -5.11
C GLY A 17 -14.69 -6.78 -4.92
N ALA A 18 -15.27 -7.30 -6.01
CA ALA A 18 -16.35 -8.26 -5.96
C ALA A 18 -15.96 -9.59 -5.30
N HIS A 19 -14.75 -10.10 -5.59
CA HIS A 19 -14.26 -11.32 -4.94
C HIS A 19 -13.98 -11.13 -3.45
N LEU A 20 -13.41 -9.97 -3.04
CA LEU A 20 -13.23 -9.65 -1.62
C LEU A 20 -14.58 -9.55 -0.89
N ALA A 21 -15.57 -8.92 -1.51
CA ALA A 21 -16.92 -8.84 -0.97
C ALA A 21 -17.55 -10.23 -0.80
N GLU A 22 -17.43 -11.09 -1.81
CA GLU A 22 -17.92 -12.48 -1.74
C GLU A 22 -17.21 -13.27 -0.64
N MET A 23 -15.90 -13.23 -0.56
CA MET A 23 -15.14 -13.90 0.50
C MET A 23 -15.56 -13.42 1.89
N THR A 24 -15.85 -12.13 2.04
CA THR A 24 -16.38 -11.57 3.29
C THR A 24 -17.76 -12.13 3.61
N SER A 25 -18.65 -12.22 2.61
CA SER A 25 -20.04 -12.68 2.80
C SER A 25 -20.14 -14.15 3.22
N ILE A 26 -19.21 -14.98 2.75
CA ILE A 26 -19.12 -16.40 3.13
C ILE A 26 -18.28 -16.66 4.39
N GLY A 27 -17.85 -15.59 5.09
CA GLY A 27 -17.16 -15.68 6.38
C GLY A 27 -15.69 -16.06 6.32
N LEU A 28 -15.02 -15.91 5.17
CA LEU A 28 -13.58 -16.13 5.11
C LEU A 28 -12.83 -15.03 5.87
N PRO A 29 -11.75 -15.37 6.60
CA PRO A 29 -10.96 -14.42 7.36
C PRO A 29 -10.06 -13.61 6.42
N ILE A 30 -10.61 -12.55 5.83
CA ILE A 30 -9.86 -11.60 5.01
C ILE A 30 -9.64 -10.29 5.79
N PRO A 31 -8.55 -9.56 5.50
CA PRO A 31 -8.34 -8.24 6.07
C PRO A 31 -9.52 -7.31 5.76
N SER A 32 -9.88 -6.46 6.71
CA SER A 32 -10.89 -5.43 6.52
C SER A 32 -10.47 -4.42 5.45
N GLY A 33 -11.46 -3.83 4.77
CA GLY A 33 -11.20 -2.84 3.74
C GLY A 33 -12.47 -2.36 3.05
N PHE A 34 -12.27 -1.51 2.06
CA PHE A 34 -13.34 -0.98 1.21
C PHE A 34 -12.88 -0.85 -0.25
N THR A 35 -13.83 -0.70 -1.14
CA THR A 35 -13.60 -0.51 -2.57
C THR A 35 -14.09 0.86 -3.01
N ILE A 36 -13.22 1.62 -3.68
CA ILE A 36 -13.64 2.78 -4.48
C ILE A 36 -14.20 2.23 -5.78
N THR A 37 -15.43 2.62 -6.12
CA THR A 37 -16.17 2.00 -7.21
C THR A 37 -15.64 2.38 -8.59
N THR A 38 -16.02 1.60 -9.61
CA THR A 38 -15.71 1.93 -11.00
C THR A 38 -16.42 3.20 -11.47
N GLU A 39 -17.54 3.58 -10.84
CA GLU A 39 -18.25 4.83 -11.11
C GLU A 39 -17.42 6.02 -10.66
N ALA A 40 -16.90 6.01 -9.44
CA ALA A 40 -15.98 7.02 -8.94
C ALA A 40 -14.70 7.12 -9.81
N CYS A 41 -14.19 5.99 -10.29
CA CYS A 41 -13.07 5.97 -11.22
C CYS A 41 -13.42 6.66 -12.55
N ARG A 42 -14.59 6.38 -13.13
CA ARG A 42 -15.06 7.03 -14.37
C ARG A 42 -15.27 8.53 -14.20
N GLU A 43 -15.84 8.96 -13.08
CA GLU A 43 -15.99 10.38 -12.73
C GLU A 43 -14.62 11.08 -12.69
N TYR A 44 -13.66 10.48 -12.01
CA TYR A 44 -12.29 11.01 -11.96
C TYR A 44 -11.63 11.06 -13.35
N LEU A 45 -11.76 10.01 -14.17
CA LEU A 45 -11.17 9.98 -15.52
C LEU A 45 -11.79 11.04 -16.46
N ALA A 46 -13.04 11.41 -16.24
CA ALA A 46 -13.72 12.44 -17.03
C ALA A 46 -13.35 13.86 -16.57
N SER A 47 -13.15 14.08 -15.28
CA SER A 47 -12.94 15.42 -14.69
C SER A 47 -11.50 15.68 -14.26
N HIS A 48 -10.69 14.63 -14.03
CA HIS A 48 -9.40 14.65 -13.38
C HIS A 48 -9.41 15.27 -11.96
N VAL A 49 -10.60 15.30 -11.34
CA VAL A 49 -10.82 15.84 -9.99
C VAL A 49 -11.61 14.83 -9.16
N LEU A 50 -11.17 14.62 -7.93
CA LEU A 50 -11.98 13.91 -6.94
C LEU A 50 -12.94 14.91 -6.30
N SER A 51 -14.26 14.63 -6.39
CA SER A 51 -15.28 15.49 -5.78
C SER A 51 -15.17 15.51 -4.26
N ASP A 52 -15.56 16.62 -3.63
CA ASP A 52 -15.57 16.74 -2.16
C ASP A 52 -16.45 15.66 -1.50
N ALA A 53 -17.53 15.28 -2.16
CA ALA A 53 -18.39 14.20 -1.71
C ALA A 53 -17.65 12.86 -1.68
N LEU A 54 -16.94 12.50 -2.76
CA LEU A 54 -16.13 11.27 -2.81
C LEU A 54 -14.99 11.30 -1.76
N TRP A 55 -14.36 12.45 -1.57
CA TRP A 55 -13.34 12.59 -0.51
C TRP A 55 -13.93 12.39 0.89
N ALA A 56 -15.14 12.89 1.15
CA ALA A 56 -15.83 12.69 2.42
C ALA A 56 -16.15 11.20 2.66
N GLU A 57 -16.61 10.49 1.62
CA GLU A 57 -16.87 9.05 1.68
C GLU A 57 -15.60 8.24 1.94
N ILE A 58 -14.49 8.57 1.26
CA ILE A 58 -13.18 7.90 1.47
C ILE A 58 -12.72 8.09 2.92
N ARG A 59 -12.82 9.32 3.46
CA ARG A 59 -12.43 9.60 4.85
C ARG A 59 -13.29 8.81 5.83
N SER A 60 -14.61 8.83 5.63
CA SER A 60 -15.53 8.06 6.46
C SER A 60 -15.23 6.55 6.44
N ALA A 61 -14.91 6.01 5.25
CA ALA A 61 -14.53 4.61 5.12
C ALA A 61 -13.18 4.28 5.81
N MET A 62 -12.23 5.22 5.79
CA MET A 62 -10.97 5.09 6.53
C MET A 62 -11.21 5.15 8.04
N ASP A 63 -12.03 6.08 8.55
CA ASP A 63 -12.37 6.16 9.97
C ASP A 63 -13.00 4.86 10.47
N GLN A 64 -13.91 4.26 9.69
CA GLN A 64 -14.51 2.97 10.01
C GLN A 64 -13.48 1.83 10.01
N LEU A 65 -12.53 1.85 9.08
CA LEU A 65 -11.45 0.87 9.02
C LEU A 65 -10.52 0.99 10.23
N GLU A 66 -10.13 2.21 10.61
CA GLU A 66 -9.34 2.50 11.81
C GLU A 66 -10.01 1.99 13.08
N GLN A 67 -11.30 2.27 13.24
CA GLN A 67 -12.09 1.81 14.38
C GLN A 67 -12.16 0.27 14.45
N ARG A 68 -12.36 -0.39 13.30
CA ARG A 68 -12.42 -1.85 13.24
C ARG A 68 -11.09 -2.52 13.56
N GLU A 69 -10.00 -2.00 13.02
CA GLU A 69 -8.65 -2.54 13.21
C GLU A 69 -7.99 -2.08 14.52
N GLN A 70 -8.60 -1.14 15.25
CA GLN A 70 -8.05 -0.52 16.47
C GLN A 70 -6.64 0.06 16.22
N LYS A 71 -6.44 0.63 15.06
CA LYS A 71 -5.20 1.27 14.58
C LYS A 71 -5.53 2.58 13.91
N ARG A 72 -4.54 3.46 13.76
CA ARG A 72 -4.73 4.74 13.06
C ARG A 72 -3.74 4.90 11.92
N PHE A 73 -4.23 5.44 10.81
CA PHE A 73 -3.40 5.75 9.67
C PHE A 73 -2.46 6.92 10.00
N GLY A 74 -1.14 6.67 9.86
CA GLY A 74 -0.13 7.67 10.21
C GLY A 74 0.20 7.77 11.71
N ASP A 75 -0.38 6.95 12.58
CA ASP A 75 -0.03 6.91 14.00
C ASP A 75 1.39 6.34 14.19
N PRO A 76 2.28 7.07 14.89
CA PRO A 76 3.67 6.64 15.07
C PRO A 76 3.84 5.45 16.02
N ASP A 77 2.84 5.13 16.84
CA ASP A 77 2.93 4.07 17.84
C ASP A 77 2.13 2.82 17.45
N ASN A 78 0.97 2.99 16.81
CA ASN A 78 0.12 1.89 16.37
C ASN A 78 -0.40 2.12 14.94
N PRO A 79 0.49 2.13 13.92
CA PRO A 79 0.12 2.49 12.56
C PRO A 79 -0.82 1.49 11.90
N LEU A 80 -1.90 2.01 11.29
CA LEU A 80 -2.66 1.25 10.32
C LEU A 80 -1.90 1.25 8.98
N LEU A 81 -1.54 0.08 8.49
CA LEU A 81 -0.93 -0.10 7.17
C LEU A 81 -1.93 -0.75 6.24
N VAL A 82 -2.11 -0.16 5.07
CA VAL A 82 -3.05 -0.68 4.07
C VAL A 82 -2.36 -1.05 2.77
N SER A 83 -2.96 -1.97 2.03
CA SER A 83 -2.57 -2.29 0.66
C SER A 83 -3.58 -1.67 -0.30
N VAL A 84 -3.12 -0.83 -1.21
CA VAL A 84 -3.94 -0.27 -2.28
C VAL A 84 -3.72 -1.09 -3.54
N ARG A 85 -4.82 -1.53 -4.14
CA ARG A 85 -4.78 -2.35 -5.36
C ARG A 85 -5.69 -1.73 -6.41
N SER A 86 -5.16 -1.51 -7.60
CA SER A 86 -5.99 -1.16 -8.73
C SER A 86 -6.93 -2.32 -9.09
N GLY A 87 -8.13 -2.00 -9.53
CA GLY A 87 -9.14 -2.94 -9.95
C GLY A 87 -9.63 -2.65 -11.36
N ALA A 88 -9.93 -3.69 -12.14
CA ALA A 88 -10.61 -3.57 -13.41
C ALA A 88 -11.73 -4.61 -13.49
N VAL A 89 -12.72 -4.36 -14.33
CA VAL A 89 -13.82 -5.31 -14.57
C VAL A 89 -13.26 -6.61 -15.16
N THR A 90 -12.28 -6.49 -16.07
CA THR A 90 -11.55 -7.63 -16.64
C THR A 90 -10.15 -7.67 -16.05
N SER A 91 -9.84 -8.75 -15.35
CA SER A 91 -8.52 -8.96 -14.76
C SER A 91 -7.59 -9.61 -15.76
N MET A 92 -6.44 -8.96 -16.02
CA MET A 92 -5.34 -9.59 -16.76
C MET A 92 -4.10 -9.67 -15.88
N PRO A 93 -3.38 -10.80 -15.88
CA PRO A 93 -2.12 -10.92 -15.13
C PRO A 93 -1.12 -9.82 -15.54
N GLY A 94 -0.49 -9.18 -14.54
CA GLY A 94 0.52 -8.15 -14.77
C GLY A 94 0.01 -6.75 -15.09
N MET A 95 -1.30 -6.52 -15.23
CA MET A 95 -1.85 -5.20 -15.53
C MET A 95 -2.28 -4.38 -14.29
N MET A 96 -2.08 -4.89 -13.10
CA MET A 96 -2.67 -4.29 -11.90
C MET A 96 -1.60 -4.01 -10.88
N ASP A 97 -1.42 -2.73 -10.65
CA ASP A 97 -0.47 -2.25 -9.66
C ASP A 97 -0.98 -2.48 -8.23
N THR A 98 -0.06 -2.75 -7.35
CA THR A 98 -0.30 -2.88 -5.92
C THR A 98 0.72 -2.03 -5.18
N ILE A 99 0.24 -1.23 -4.23
CA ILE A 99 1.09 -0.52 -3.29
C ILE A 99 0.87 -1.13 -1.92
N LEU A 100 1.90 -1.72 -1.36
CA LEU A 100 1.88 -2.34 -0.04
C LEU A 100 2.36 -1.35 1.02
N ASN A 101 1.88 -1.53 2.25
CA ASN A 101 2.33 -0.79 3.43
C ASN A 101 2.13 0.73 3.33
N LEU A 102 1.11 1.18 2.60
CA LEU A 102 0.72 2.58 2.61
C LEU A 102 0.34 2.99 4.05
N GLY A 103 0.89 4.07 4.52
CA GLY A 103 0.85 4.52 5.91
C GLY A 103 2.22 4.54 6.57
N LEU A 104 3.25 3.90 5.96
CA LEU A 104 4.62 4.02 6.41
C LEU A 104 5.22 5.39 6.05
N ASN A 105 5.95 5.94 7.00
CA ASN A 105 6.80 7.13 6.86
C ASN A 105 7.93 7.05 7.91
N ASP A 106 8.78 8.07 7.98
CA ASP A 106 9.94 8.08 8.90
C ASP A 106 9.56 7.90 10.39
N ARG A 107 8.32 8.23 10.78
CA ARG A 107 7.83 8.09 12.16
C ARG A 107 7.14 6.74 12.40
N THR A 108 6.28 6.35 11.46
CA THR A 108 5.48 5.12 11.61
C THR A 108 6.30 3.85 11.42
N VAL A 109 7.42 3.89 10.69
CA VAL A 109 8.35 2.76 10.58
C VAL A 109 8.98 2.40 11.92
N GLU A 110 9.29 3.39 12.75
CA GLU A 110 9.80 3.17 14.12
C GLU A 110 8.74 2.52 15.02
N GLY A 111 7.47 2.93 14.86
CA GLY A 111 6.34 2.27 15.53
C GLY A 111 6.20 0.81 15.12
N LEU A 112 6.26 0.54 13.82
CA LEU A 112 6.21 -0.82 13.31
C LEU A 112 7.37 -1.67 13.85
N ALA A 113 8.58 -1.10 13.92
CA ALA A 113 9.75 -1.77 14.48
C ALA A 113 9.54 -2.15 15.97
N ARG A 114 9.00 -1.21 16.77
CA ARG A 114 8.68 -1.46 18.18
C ARG A 114 7.61 -2.53 18.34
N LEU A 115 6.51 -2.43 17.59
CA LEU A 115 5.38 -3.37 17.67
C LEU A 115 5.75 -4.80 17.28
N THR A 116 6.63 -4.95 16.29
CA THR A 116 7.04 -6.27 15.80
C THR A 116 8.28 -6.83 16.50
N GLY A 117 9.01 -5.99 17.25
CA GLY A 117 10.34 -6.33 17.79
C GLY A 117 11.36 -6.62 16.68
N ASN A 118 11.11 -6.21 15.45
CA ASN A 118 11.93 -6.54 14.29
C ASN A 118 12.17 -5.30 13.41
N GLU A 119 13.23 -4.57 13.73
CA GLU A 119 13.63 -3.36 13.00
C GLU A 119 13.95 -3.67 11.53
N ARG A 120 14.61 -4.80 11.27
CA ARG A 120 14.93 -5.21 9.90
C ARG A 120 13.66 -5.39 9.06
N PHE A 121 12.65 -6.07 9.59
CA PHE A 121 11.37 -6.25 8.92
C PHE A 121 10.69 -4.90 8.63
N ALA A 122 10.65 -4.00 9.62
CA ALA A 122 10.03 -2.70 9.46
C ALA A 122 10.67 -1.87 8.34
N TYR A 123 12.01 -1.81 8.30
CA TYR A 123 12.72 -1.08 7.26
C TYR A 123 12.68 -1.78 5.89
N ASP A 124 12.58 -3.11 5.81
CA ASP A 124 12.32 -3.80 4.54
C ASP A 124 10.92 -3.47 4.00
N CYS A 125 9.90 -3.40 4.86
CA CYS A 125 8.57 -2.93 4.50
C CYS A 125 8.60 -1.48 4.00
N TYR A 126 9.33 -0.61 4.68
CA TYR A 126 9.40 0.81 4.34
C TYR A 126 10.11 1.06 3.02
N ARG A 127 11.29 0.45 2.80
CA ARG A 127 12.00 0.60 1.51
C ARG A 127 11.16 0.12 0.34
N ARG A 128 10.43 -1.01 0.50
CA ARG A 128 9.52 -1.55 -0.53
C ARG A 128 8.35 -0.63 -0.80
N PHE A 129 7.78 -0.03 0.25
CA PHE A 129 6.73 0.97 0.08
C PHE A 129 7.21 2.16 -0.74
N ILE A 130 8.38 2.74 -0.39
CA ILE A 130 8.95 3.88 -1.12
C ILE A 130 9.18 3.54 -2.59
N GLN A 131 9.76 2.36 -2.87
CA GLN A 131 10.02 1.88 -4.22
C GLN A 131 8.71 1.71 -5.01
N MET A 132 7.73 0.99 -4.46
CA MET A 132 6.44 0.79 -5.14
C MET A 132 5.69 2.10 -5.36
N PHE A 133 5.71 3.00 -4.41
CA PHE A 133 5.07 4.31 -4.55
C PHE A 133 5.78 5.17 -5.60
N GLY A 134 7.10 5.19 -5.57
CA GLY A 134 7.91 5.91 -6.55
C GLY A 134 7.72 5.40 -7.98
N ASP A 135 7.74 4.09 -8.16
CA ASP A 135 7.58 3.44 -9.48
C ASP A 135 6.13 3.58 -10.00
N VAL A 136 5.16 3.16 -9.21
CA VAL A 136 3.75 3.06 -9.64
C VAL A 136 3.04 4.42 -9.68
N VAL A 137 3.24 5.29 -8.67
CA VAL A 137 2.49 6.55 -8.55
C VAL A 137 3.22 7.72 -9.17
N LEU A 138 4.53 7.79 -8.96
CA LEU A 138 5.35 8.92 -9.42
C LEU A 138 6.05 8.64 -10.75
N HIS A 139 5.95 7.42 -11.27
CA HIS A 139 6.57 6.97 -12.53
C HIS A 139 8.10 7.18 -12.56
N ILE A 140 8.73 7.07 -11.39
CA ILE A 140 10.19 7.13 -11.26
C ILE A 140 10.76 5.78 -11.72
N PRO A 141 11.80 5.78 -12.61
CA PRO A 141 12.34 4.52 -13.11
C PRO A 141 12.80 3.57 -12.00
N HIS A 142 12.27 2.35 -11.99
CA HIS A 142 12.57 1.28 -11.03
C HIS A 142 14.09 1.07 -10.81
N ALA A 143 14.88 1.18 -11.89
CA ALA A 143 16.31 1.01 -11.85
C ALA A 143 17.05 1.96 -10.89
N LEU A 144 16.48 3.13 -10.59
CA LEU A 144 17.07 4.07 -9.63
C LEU A 144 17.00 3.51 -8.20
N PHE A 145 15.89 2.89 -7.84
CA PHE A 145 15.71 2.24 -6.54
C PHE A 145 16.58 0.98 -6.41
N GLU A 146 16.62 0.16 -7.46
CA GLU A 146 17.49 -1.03 -7.51
C GLU A 146 18.96 -0.65 -7.34
N LYS A 147 19.42 0.44 -7.93
CA LYS A 147 20.79 0.92 -7.78
C LYS A 147 21.14 1.21 -6.30
N HIS A 148 20.22 1.79 -5.53
CA HIS A 148 20.44 2.04 -4.11
C HIS A 148 20.56 0.71 -3.34
N LEU A 149 19.66 -0.24 -3.62
CA LEU A 149 19.66 -1.55 -3.00
C LEU A 149 20.96 -2.31 -3.29
N GLU A 150 21.36 -2.41 -4.56
CA GLU A 150 22.60 -3.11 -4.98
C GLU A 150 23.87 -2.45 -4.44
N THR A 151 23.88 -1.13 -4.29
CA THR A 151 24.99 -0.42 -3.67
C THR A 151 25.19 -0.86 -2.22
N VAL A 152 24.12 -0.85 -1.43
CA VAL A 152 24.19 -1.23 -0.01
C VAL A 152 24.46 -2.71 0.15
N LYS A 153 23.90 -3.58 -0.70
CA LYS A 153 24.24 -5.02 -0.71
C LYS A 153 25.72 -5.26 -0.90
N ARG A 154 26.33 -4.57 -1.86
CA ARG A 154 27.77 -4.68 -2.14
C ARG A 154 28.63 -4.21 -0.95
N GLU A 155 28.23 -3.10 -0.31
CA GLU A 155 28.94 -2.55 0.84
C GLU A 155 28.85 -3.45 2.09
N GLU A 156 27.73 -4.15 2.28
CA GLU A 156 27.54 -5.11 3.37
C GLU A 156 28.01 -6.52 3.03
N GLY A 157 28.40 -6.80 1.79
CA GLY A 157 28.76 -8.14 1.33
C GLY A 157 27.59 -9.11 1.32
N ALA A 158 26.35 -8.60 1.23
CA ALA A 158 25.13 -9.40 1.23
C ALA A 158 24.87 -9.99 -0.16
N ALA A 159 24.66 -11.31 -0.23
CA ALA A 159 24.34 -12.00 -1.48
C ALA A 159 22.86 -11.84 -1.88
N SER A 160 21.99 -11.54 -0.93
CA SER A 160 20.56 -11.37 -1.15
C SER A 160 19.99 -10.24 -0.28
N ASP A 161 18.80 -9.71 -0.65
CA ASP A 161 18.07 -8.71 0.13
C ASP A 161 17.80 -9.19 1.57
N ARG A 162 17.65 -10.51 1.76
CA ARG A 162 17.35 -11.11 3.07
C ARG A 162 18.53 -10.99 4.05
N GLU A 163 19.74 -10.84 3.54
CA GLU A 163 20.96 -10.75 4.33
C GLU A 163 21.32 -9.31 4.74
N LEU A 164 20.64 -8.32 4.15
CA LEU A 164 20.82 -6.93 4.53
C LEU A 164 20.45 -6.71 6.00
N SER A 165 21.32 -5.96 6.69
CA SER A 165 21.07 -5.53 8.05
C SER A 165 19.92 -4.50 8.14
N ALA A 166 19.37 -4.28 9.34
CA ALA A 166 18.42 -3.18 9.58
C ALA A 166 19.05 -1.82 9.22
N ALA A 167 20.31 -1.62 9.56
CA ALA A 167 21.05 -0.40 9.21
C ALA A 167 21.20 -0.23 7.69
N GLY A 168 21.50 -1.31 6.96
CA GLY A 168 21.55 -1.28 5.50
C GLY A 168 20.22 -0.93 4.87
N LEU A 169 19.13 -1.55 5.32
CA LEU A 169 17.78 -1.25 4.83
C LEU A 169 17.36 0.19 5.14
N LYS A 170 17.75 0.74 6.28
CA LYS A 170 17.53 2.15 6.64
C LYS A 170 18.26 3.08 5.65
N ARG A 171 19.49 2.75 5.27
CA ARG A 171 20.27 3.50 4.26
C ARG A 171 19.59 3.44 2.89
N VAL A 172 19.12 2.25 2.47
CA VAL A 172 18.37 2.10 1.20
C VAL A 172 17.11 2.94 1.22
N ALA A 173 16.31 2.91 2.30
CA ALA A 173 15.12 3.72 2.44
C ALA A 173 15.42 5.23 2.36
N ALA A 174 16.46 5.69 3.06
CA ALA A 174 16.87 7.10 3.02
C ALA A 174 17.31 7.55 1.61
N ALA A 175 18.11 6.73 0.91
CA ALA A 175 18.52 7.01 -0.46
C ALA A 175 17.32 7.04 -1.42
N SER A 176 16.40 6.09 -1.29
CA SER A 176 15.18 6.02 -2.09
C SER A 176 14.26 7.23 -1.86
N LEU A 177 14.11 7.68 -0.61
CA LEU A 177 13.37 8.90 -0.28
C LEU A 177 13.98 10.17 -0.91
N LYS A 178 15.29 10.23 -1.00
CA LYS A 178 15.97 11.33 -1.68
C LYS A 178 15.59 11.36 -3.15
N THR A 179 15.65 10.20 -3.83
CA THR A 179 15.23 10.07 -5.23
C THR A 179 13.76 10.47 -5.47
N VAL A 180 12.87 10.21 -4.50
CA VAL A 180 11.45 10.60 -4.58
C VAL A 180 11.25 12.12 -4.42
N LYS A 181 12.18 12.83 -3.75
CA LYS A 181 12.08 14.28 -3.49
C LYS A 181 12.76 15.13 -4.55
N GLU A 182 13.59 14.55 -5.41
CA GLU A 182 14.28 15.20 -6.54
C GLU A 182 13.38 15.25 -7.78
#